data_185a5d626d27f485ea42d748e1b93011
#
_entry.id   185a5d626d27f485ea42d748e1b93011
#
_cell.length_a   1.000
_cell.length_b   1.000
_cell.length_c   1.000
_cell.angle_alpha   90.00
_cell.angle_beta   90.00
_cell.angle_gamma   90.00
#
_symmetry.space_group_name_H-M   'P 1'
#
loop_
_entity.id
_entity.type
_entity.pdbx_description
1 polymer ?
#
loop_
_entity_poly.entity_id
_entity_poly.type
_entity_poly.pdbx_seq_one_letter_code
_entity_poly.pdbx_strand_id
1 'polypeptide(L)'
;MIQQMPFSYEGIDGDIQRLGILLKDSFSAIDLNFDNKISVLNLACGRADETGVLVGALSPACVGFYLGIDLRTDAIEEAARRWKSTDCEIHFMEGNAAMLGRMKTLPEFDLVFIRHQNYWHEPMVWEGILDESLLAMKSNGVLVCTSYFDLEHDLFLASMRERDAKLVLNVRNSKSRDLPDAEGKSVDRW
;
A
#
# COMPACT_ATOMS: atom_id res chain seq x y z
N MET A 1 -5.29 -20.60 -2.72
CA MET A 1 -4.04 -21.05 -3.40
C MET A 1 -3.34 -19.78 -3.89
N ILE A 2 -2.19 -19.45 -3.32
CA ILE A 2 -1.39 -18.29 -3.79
C ILE A 2 -0.84 -18.71 -5.15
N GLN A 3 -1.29 -18.03 -6.21
CA GLN A 3 -0.83 -18.30 -7.56
C GLN A 3 0.65 -17.90 -7.66
N GLN A 4 1.51 -18.84 -8.03
CA GLN A 4 2.93 -18.59 -8.25
C GLN A 4 3.10 -17.46 -9.28
N MET A 5 3.86 -16.44 -8.92
CA MET A 5 4.06 -15.26 -9.77
C MET A 5 4.95 -15.60 -10.96
N PRO A 6 4.55 -15.30 -12.19
CA PRO A 6 5.31 -15.69 -13.41
C PRO A 6 6.63 -14.95 -13.62
N PHE A 7 6.91 -13.90 -12.84
CA PHE A 7 8.16 -13.13 -12.89
C PHE A 7 8.64 -12.84 -11.47
N SER A 8 9.34 -13.80 -10.87
CA SER A 8 10.06 -13.53 -9.62
C SER A 8 11.43 -12.96 -9.96
N TYR A 9 11.71 -11.71 -9.54
CA TYR A 9 13.10 -11.33 -9.30
C TYR A 9 13.55 -12.08 -8.05
N GLU A 10 14.80 -12.53 -8.05
CA GLU A 10 15.38 -13.22 -6.90
C GLU A 10 15.14 -12.38 -5.61
N GLY A 11 14.42 -12.93 -4.65
CA GLY A 11 14.08 -12.28 -3.38
C GLY A 11 12.69 -11.64 -3.29
N ILE A 12 11.96 -11.36 -4.37
CA ILE A 12 10.62 -10.72 -4.30
C ILE A 12 9.64 -11.57 -3.50
N ASP A 13 9.55 -12.87 -3.75
CA ASP A 13 8.61 -13.74 -3.03
C ASP A 13 8.86 -13.72 -1.52
N GLY A 14 10.14 -13.72 -1.12
CA GLY A 14 10.52 -13.60 0.28
C GLY A 14 10.17 -12.23 0.88
N ASP A 15 10.30 -11.15 0.12
CA ASP A 15 9.93 -9.81 0.55
C ASP A 15 8.41 -9.68 0.72
N ILE A 16 7.63 -10.23 -0.21
CA ILE A 16 6.16 -10.25 -0.12
C ILE A 16 5.68 -11.08 1.08
N GLN A 17 6.31 -12.23 1.37
CA GLN A 17 5.99 -13.01 2.55
C GLN A 17 6.28 -12.24 3.85
N ARG A 18 7.43 -11.55 3.93
CA ARG A 18 7.78 -10.71 5.09
C ARG A 18 6.80 -9.56 5.27
N LEU A 19 6.41 -8.89 4.17
CA LEU A 19 5.36 -7.87 4.19
C LEU A 19 4.04 -8.43 4.70
N GLY A 20 3.62 -9.61 4.24
CA GLY A 20 2.39 -10.26 4.71
C GLY A 20 2.38 -10.51 6.22
N ILE A 21 3.53 -10.92 6.79
CA ILE A 21 3.69 -11.08 8.24
C ILE A 21 3.60 -9.72 8.94
N LEU A 22 4.33 -8.72 8.46
CA LEU A 22 4.30 -7.37 9.01
C LEU A 22 2.88 -6.80 9.05
N LEU A 23 2.15 -6.86 7.93
CA LEU A 23 0.78 -6.37 7.84
C LEU A 23 -0.16 -7.11 8.79
N LYS A 24 -0.08 -8.44 8.84
CA LYS A 24 -0.91 -9.26 9.73
C LYS A 24 -0.65 -8.93 11.20
N ASP A 25 0.61 -8.84 11.60
CA ASP A 25 1.00 -8.51 12.98
C ASP A 25 0.54 -7.07 13.33
N SER A 26 0.71 -6.13 12.40
CA SER A 26 0.30 -4.73 12.57
C SER A 26 -1.22 -4.59 12.69
N PHE A 27 -1.99 -5.22 11.82
CA PHE A 27 -3.45 -5.17 11.87
C PHE A 27 -4.03 -5.88 13.10
N SER A 28 -3.35 -6.91 13.59
CA SER A 28 -3.73 -7.57 14.84
C SER A 28 -3.41 -6.74 16.10
N ALA A 29 -2.47 -5.81 16.01
CA ALA A 29 -2.07 -4.95 17.12
C ALA A 29 -2.97 -3.70 17.28
N ILE A 30 -3.78 -3.41 16.27
CA ILE A 30 -4.71 -2.27 16.28
C ILE A 30 -6.15 -2.80 16.15
N ASP A 31 -7.06 -2.14 16.86
CA ASP A 31 -8.50 -2.47 16.75
C ASP A 31 -9.07 -1.81 15.48
N LEU A 32 -8.97 -2.52 14.36
CA LEU A 32 -9.56 -2.08 13.09
C LEU A 32 -11.04 -2.45 13.06
N ASN A 33 -11.89 -1.51 13.44
CA ASN A 33 -13.33 -1.65 13.33
C ASN A 33 -13.80 -1.42 11.89
N PHE A 34 -13.50 -2.37 11.03
CA PHE A 34 -14.04 -2.39 9.68
C PHE A 34 -15.40 -3.11 9.64
N ASP A 35 -16.29 -2.62 8.80
CA ASP A 35 -17.47 -3.35 8.39
C ASP A 35 -17.10 -4.72 7.79
N ASN A 36 -18.07 -5.64 7.68
CA ASN A 36 -17.81 -6.98 7.14
C ASN A 36 -17.27 -6.98 5.71
N LYS A 37 -17.45 -5.89 4.96
CA LYS A 37 -17.01 -5.76 3.57
C LYS A 37 -16.34 -4.40 3.39
N ILE A 38 -15.03 -4.42 3.13
CA ILE A 38 -14.19 -3.22 3.04
C ILE A 38 -13.77 -2.89 1.62
N SER A 39 -13.46 -1.62 1.39
CA SER A 39 -12.86 -1.10 0.17
C SER A 39 -11.39 -0.72 0.40
N VAL A 40 -10.52 -1.14 -0.50
CA VAL A 40 -9.06 -0.94 -0.44
C VAL A 40 -8.59 -0.16 -1.66
N LEU A 41 -7.77 0.87 -1.42
CA LEU A 41 -7.06 1.62 -2.45
C LEU A 41 -5.55 1.41 -2.28
N ASN A 42 -4.89 0.91 -3.32
CA ASN A 42 -3.43 0.74 -3.36
C ASN A 42 -2.82 1.72 -4.35
N LEU A 43 -2.10 2.71 -3.85
CA LEU A 43 -1.52 3.80 -4.64
C LEU A 43 -0.05 3.54 -4.97
N ALA A 44 0.34 3.89 -6.19
CA ALA A 44 1.65 3.59 -6.76
C ALA A 44 1.95 2.07 -6.68
N CYS A 45 0.92 1.26 -6.97
CA CYS A 45 0.92 -0.19 -6.73
C CYS A 45 1.87 -0.97 -7.65
N GLY A 46 2.41 -0.35 -8.69
CA GLY A 46 3.24 -1.05 -9.65
C GLY A 46 2.52 -2.25 -10.25
N ARG A 47 3.18 -3.42 -10.20
CA ARG A 47 2.61 -4.70 -10.64
C ARG A 47 1.72 -5.35 -9.58
N ALA A 48 1.45 -4.65 -8.49
CA ALA A 48 0.60 -5.08 -7.39
C ALA A 48 1.00 -6.45 -6.79
N ASP A 49 2.31 -6.66 -6.62
CA ASP A 49 2.89 -7.90 -6.09
C ASP A 49 2.36 -8.22 -4.68
N GLU A 50 2.06 -7.21 -3.89
CA GLU A 50 1.58 -7.29 -2.51
C GLU A 50 0.07 -7.55 -2.35
N THR A 51 -0.73 -7.45 -3.41
CA THR A 51 -2.20 -7.52 -3.33
C THR A 51 -2.69 -8.73 -2.53
N GLY A 52 -2.14 -9.92 -2.78
CA GLY A 52 -2.57 -11.15 -2.11
C GLY A 52 -2.30 -11.15 -0.60
N VAL A 53 -1.13 -10.65 -0.18
CA VAL A 53 -0.77 -10.58 1.25
C VAL A 53 -1.50 -9.46 1.96
N LEU A 54 -1.77 -8.34 1.28
CA LEU A 54 -2.57 -7.23 1.82
C LEU A 54 -4.01 -7.69 2.07
N VAL A 55 -4.66 -8.30 1.08
CA VAL A 55 -6.03 -8.84 1.21
C VAL A 55 -6.07 -9.92 2.30
N GLY A 56 -5.09 -10.82 2.33
CA GLY A 56 -5.01 -11.89 3.33
C GLY A 56 -4.79 -11.39 4.76
N ALA A 57 -4.04 -10.31 4.94
CA ALA A 57 -3.77 -9.71 6.26
C ALA A 57 -5.00 -9.03 6.88
N LEU A 58 -5.98 -8.64 6.08
CA LEU A 58 -7.22 -7.99 6.52
C LEU A 58 -8.26 -8.97 7.08
N SER A 59 -8.01 -10.29 6.99
CA SER A 59 -8.89 -11.30 7.59
C SER A 59 -9.08 -11.05 9.11
N PRO A 60 -10.32 -11.17 9.67
CA PRO A 60 -11.51 -11.78 9.08
C PRO A 60 -12.38 -10.85 8.18
N ALA A 61 -12.07 -9.56 8.06
CA ALA A 61 -12.80 -8.68 7.15
C ALA A 61 -12.64 -9.16 5.70
N CYS A 62 -13.70 -9.03 4.90
CA CYS A 62 -13.68 -9.38 3.49
C CYS A 62 -13.43 -8.13 2.65
N VAL A 63 -12.42 -8.16 1.77
CA VAL A 63 -12.24 -7.11 0.77
C VAL A 63 -13.32 -7.27 -0.31
N GLY A 64 -14.25 -6.32 -0.37
CA GLY A 64 -15.32 -6.30 -1.36
C GLY A 64 -14.95 -5.59 -2.64
N PHE A 65 -14.13 -4.55 -2.52
CA PHE A 65 -13.63 -3.75 -3.62
C PHE A 65 -12.17 -3.41 -3.41
N TYR A 66 -11.34 -3.62 -4.43
CA TYR A 66 -9.93 -3.28 -4.43
C TYR A 66 -9.59 -2.50 -5.69
N LEU A 67 -8.94 -1.37 -5.55
CA LEU A 67 -8.44 -0.56 -6.64
C LEU A 67 -6.94 -0.31 -6.50
N GLY A 68 -6.15 -0.78 -7.47
CA GLY A 68 -4.74 -0.44 -7.61
C GLY A 68 -4.53 0.65 -8.65
N ILE A 69 -3.73 1.67 -8.34
CA ILE A 69 -3.42 2.78 -9.25
C ILE A 69 -1.91 2.93 -9.38
N ASP A 70 -1.41 3.03 -10.61
CA ASP A 70 0.00 3.35 -10.92
C ASP A 70 0.07 4.15 -12.22
N LEU A 71 1.15 4.92 -12.40
CA LEU A 71 1.40 5.70 -13.61
C LEU A 71 1.84 4.84 -14.79
N ARG A 72 2.38 3.65 -14.53
CA ARG A 72 3.02 2.79 -15.54
C ARG A 72 2.00 1.84 -16.13
N THR A 73 1.68 2.05 -17.41
CA THR A 73 0.72 1.23 -18.17
C THR A 73 1.08 -0.26 -18.14
N ASP A 74 2.36 -0.59 -18.40
CA ASP A 74 2.86 -1.97 -18.44
C ASP A 74 2.70 -2.68 -17.08
N ALA A 75 2.94 -1.99 -15.99
CA ALA A 75 2.76 -2.52 -14.65
C ALA A 75 1.28 -2.80 -14.33
N ILE A 76 0.38 -1.89 -14.73
CA ILE A 76 -1.05 -2.04 -14.57
C ILE A 76 -1.62 -3.20 -15.41
N GLU A 77 -1.17 -3.34 -16.66
CA GLU A 77 -1.56 -4.47 -17.50
C GLU A 77 -1.12 -5.81 -16.90
N GLU A 78 0.09 -5.86 -16.35
CA GLU A 78 0.60 -7.05 -15.64
C GLU A 78 -0.23 -7.34 -14.39
N ALA A 79 -0.53 -6.34 -13.56
CA ALA A 79 -1.37 -6.47 -12.37
C ALA A 79 -2.77 -7.01 -12.72
N ALA A 80 -3.43 -6.42 -13.72
CA ALA A 80 -4.76 -6.82 -14.17
C ALA A 80 -4.78 -8.27 -14.69
N ARG A 81 -3.73 -8.69 -15.39
CA ARG A 81 -3.61 -10.07 -15.89
C ARG A 81 -3.41 -11.06 -14.76
N ARG A 82 -2.60 -10.73 -13.76
CA ARG A 82 -2.27 -11.57 -12.61
C ARG A 82 -3.46 -11.79 -11.69
N TRP A 83 -4.24 -10.75 -11.43
CA TRP A 83 -5.34 -10.77 -10.48
C TRP A 83 -6.73 -10.93 -11.10
N LYS A 84 -6.79 -11.43 -12.35
CA LYS A 84 -8.02 -11.58 -13.12
C LYS A 84 -9.05 -12.57 -12.54
N SER A 85 -8.63 -13.50 -11.70
CA SER A 85 -9.48 -14.56 -11.15
C SER A 85 -9.38 -14.60 -9.63
N THR A 86 -10.18 -13.76 -8.96
CA THR A 86 -10.25 -13.67 -7.49
C THR A 86 -11.70 -13.60 -7.04
N ASP A 87 -11.94 -13.95 -5.77
CA ASP A 87 -13.26 -13.91 -5.14
C ASP A 87 -13.70 -12.49 -4.75
N CYS A 88 -12.83 -11.50 -4.90
CA CYS A 88 -13.14 -10.09 -4.67
C CYS A 88 -13.09 -9.27 -5.97
N GLU A 89 -13.80 -8.16 -5.98
CA GLU A 89 -13.80 -7.21 -7.09
C GLU A 89 -12.49 -6.42 -7.10
N ILE A 90 -11.51 -6.87 -7.92
CA ILE A 90 -10.19 -6.24 -8.05
C ILE A 90 -10.09 -5.52 -9.38
N HIS A 91 -9.73 -4.24 -9.31
CA HIS A 91 -9.47 -3.40 -10.46
C HIS A 91 -8.07 -2.78 -10.40
N PHE A 92 -7.48 -2.57 -11.58
CA PHE A 92 -6.24 -1.82 -11.73
C PHE A 92 -6.44 -0.76 -12.79
N MET A 93 -5.93 0.44 -12.52
CA MET A 93 -6.13 1.59 -13.39
C MET A 93 -4.84 2.39 -13.52
N GLU A 94 -4.47 2.71 -14.77
CA GLU A 94 -3.44 3.70 -15.03
C GLU A 94 -3.91 5.07 -14.57
N GLY A 95 -3.11 5.75 -13.75
CA GLY A 95 -3.47 7.06 -13.27
C GLY A 95 -2.42 7.71 -12.37
N ASN A 96 -2.52 9.03 -12.26
CA ASN A 96 -1.70 9.79 -11.34
C ASN A 96 -2.33 9.84 -9.96
N ALA A 97 -1.72 9.16 -8.99
CA ALA A 97 -2.18 9.12 -7.60
C ALA A 97 -2.25 10.51 -6.92
N ALA A 98 -1.47 11.49 -7.39
CA ALA A 98 -1.54 12.87 -6.93
C ALA A 98 -2.72 13.67 -7.54
N MET A 99 -3.59 13.03 -8.28
CA MET A 99 -4.73 13.64 -8.98
C MET A 99 -6.00 12.78 -8.92
N LEU A 100 -6.21 12.04 -7.85
CA LEU A 100 -7.38 11.15 -7.69
C LEU A 100 -8.70 11.90 -7.83
N GLY A 101 -8.80 13.10 -7.27
CA GLY A 101 -10.00 13.94 -7.36
C GLY A 101 -10.37 14.38 -8.79
N ARG A 102 -9.47 14.21 -9.76
CA ARG A 102 -9.75 14.41 -11.20
C ARG A 102 -10.24 13.16 -11.91
N MET A 103 -10.13 12.01 -11.26
CA MET A 103 -10.67 10.76 -11.78
C MET A 103 -12.19 10.73 -11.60
N LYS A 104 -12.87 9.96 -12.43
CA LYS A 104 -14.32 9.77 -12.28
C LYS A 104 -14.62 9.24 -10.89
N THR A 105 -15.79 9.59 -10.37
CA THR A 105 -16.25 9.30 -9.02
C THR A 105 -15.75 7.98 -8.47
N LEU A 106 -14.75 8.05 -7.61
CA LEU A 106 -14.25 6.91 -6.84
C LEU A 106 -15.10 6.78 -5.56
N PRO A 107 -15.31 5.56 -5.04
CA PRO A 107 -15.89 5.40 -3.71
C PRO A 107 -14.90 5.91 -2.65
N GLU A 108 -15.37 6.14 -1.44
CA GLU A 108 -14.49 6.32 -0.28
C GLU A 108 -13.95 4.94 0.16
N PHE A 109 -12.70 4.93 0.65
CA PHE A 109 -11.99 3.71 0.99
C PHE A 109 -11.83 3.54 2.50
N ASP A 110 -11.96 2.30 2.97
CA ASP A 110 -11.69 1.93 4.36
C ASP A 110 -10.20 1.86 4.65
N LEU A 111 -9.41 1.45 3.64
CA LEU A 111 -7.96 1.36 3.73
C LEU A 111 -7.31 1.91 2.48
N VAL A 112 -6.33 2.80 2.68
CA VAL A 112 -5.40 3.25 1.63
C VAL A 112 -4.02 2.67 1.94
N PHE A 113 -3.38 2.06 0.96
CA PHE A 113 -2.06 1.46 1.09
C PHE A 113 -1.07 2.09 0.13
N ILE A 114 0.11 2.42 0.63
CA ILE A 114 1.24 2.93 -0.16
C ILE A 114 2.48 2.12 0.25
N ARG A 115 3.02 1.37 -0.68
CA ARG A 115 4.25 0.61 -0.45
C ARG A 115 5.45 1.35 -0.98
N HIS A 116 6.48 1.55 -0.13
CA HIS A 116 7.74 2.16 -0.52
C HIS A 116 7.58 3.59 -1.09
N GLN A 117 6.97 4.47 -0.33
CA GLN A 117 6.93 5.89 -0.68
C GLN A 117 8.37 6.41 -0.83
N ASN A 118 8.64 7.16 -1.89
CA ASN A 118 9.95 7.74 -2.18
C ASN A 118 9.94 9.26 -1.94
N TYR A 119 9.52 9.62 -0.73
CA TYR A 119 9.15 10.97 -0.35
C TYR A 119 10.25 12.02 -0.60
N TRP A 120 11.49 11.69 -0.30
CA TRP A 120 12.58 12.64 -0.43
C TRP A 120 13.04 12.90 -1.88
N HIS A 121 12.68 12.01 -2.81
CA HIS A 121 13.09 12.15 -4.20
C HIS A 121 12.21 13.14 -4.95
N GLU A 122 10.90 13.12 -4.70
CA GLU A 122 9.91 14.01 -5.30
C GLU A 122 8.89 14.49 -4.26
N PRO A 123 9.29 15.26 -3.25
CA PRO A 123 8.43 15.58 -2.11
C PRO A 123 7.09 16.21 -2.52
N MET A 124 7.07 17.13 -3.48
CA MET A 124 5.83 17.78 -3.95
C MET A 124 4.83 16.80 -4.56
N VAL A 125 5.31 15.74 -5.22
CA VAL A 125 4.44 14.69 -5.77
C VAL A 125 3.86 13.85 -4.64
N TRP A 126 4.69 13.47 -3.66
CA TRP A 126 4.26 12.70 -2.52
C TRP A 126 3.31 13.47 -1.60
N GLU A 127 3.53 14.79 -1.40
CA GLU A 127 2.56 15.65 -0.72
C GLU A 127 1.18 15.57 -1.39
N GLY A 128 1.13 15.71 -2.72
CA GLY A 128 -0.12 15.59 -3.47
C GLY A 128 -0.76 14.20 -3.34
N ILE A 129 0.04 13.13 -3.35
CA ILE A 129 -0.47 11.76 -3.14
C ILE A 129 -1.06 11.60 -1.74
N LEU A 130 -0.41 12.15 -0.71
CA LEU A 130 -0.90 12.07 0.67
C LEU A 130 -2.20 12.88 0.86
N ASP A 131 -2.29 14.07 0.28
CA ASP A 131 -3.52 14.87 0.29
C ASP A 131 -4.69 14.11 -0.36
N GLU A 132 -4.47 13.57 -1.55
CA GLU A 132 -5.47 12.79 -2.27
C GLU A 132 -5.82 11.47 -1.54
N SER A 133 -4.86 10.85 -0.86
CA SER A 133 -5.07 9.65 -0.05
C SER A 133 -6.07 9.93 1.09
N LEU A 134 -5.87 11.03 1.81
CA LEU A 134 -6.75 11.43 2.92
C LEU A 134 -8.14 11.80 2.43
N LEU A 135 -8.24 12.48 1.28
CA LEU A 135 -9.52 12.85 0.67
C LEU A 135 -10.31 11.63 0.15
N ALA A 136 -9.62 10.59 -0.29
CA ALA A 136 -10.23 9.35 -0.76
C ALA A 136 -10.65 8.41 0.35
N MET A 137 -10.26 8.68 1.58
CA MET A 137 -10.47 7.81 2.74
C MET A 137 -11.79 8.15 3.44
N LYS A 138 -12.48 7.12 3.94
CA LYS A 138 -13.60 7.30 4.88
C LYS A 138 -13.12 7.98 6.17
N SER A 139 -14.02 8.59 6.91
CA SER A 139 -13.70 9.29 8.17
C SER A 139 -13.07 8.38 9.25
N ASN A 140 -13.34 7.07 9.23
CA ASN A 140 -12.74 6.04 10.07
C ASN A 140 -11.71 5.18 9.30
N GLY A 141 -11.34 5.59 8.09
CA GLY A 141 -10.39 4.87 7.26
C GLY A 141 -8.95 4.92 7.81
N VAL A 142 -8.11 4.05 7.31
CA VAL A 142 -6.71 3.91 7.72
C VAL A 142 -5.78 4.03 6.51
N LEU A 143 -4.77 4.90 6.63
CA LEU A 143 -3.65 4.97 5.69
C LEU A 143 -2.49 4.12 6.24
N VAL A 144 -2.01 3.20 5.42
CA VAL A 144 -0.85 2.33 5.72
C VAL A 144 0.25 2.63 4.72
N CYS A 145 1.43 2.98 5.23
CA CYS A 145 2.61 3.22 4.41
C CYS A 145 3.79 2.38 4.87
N THR A 146 4.60 1.92 3.91
CA THR A 146 5.93 1.37 4.19
C THR A 146 7.02 2.26 3.62
N SER A 147 8.22 2.18 4.18
CA SER A 147 9.39 2.99 3.80
C SER A 147 10.65 2.14 3.70
N TYR A 148 11.59 2.57 2.87
CA TYR A 148 12.92 1.93 2.76
C TYR A 148 13.92 2.43 3.80
N PHE A 149 13.83 3.72 4.19
CA PHE A 149 14.82 4.42 5.00
C PHE A 149 14.20 5.05 6.24
N ASP A 150 15.00 5.23 7.29
CA ASP A 150 14.59 5.92 8.51
C ASP A 150 14.23 7.39 8.22
N LEU A 151 15.09 8.11 7.46
CA LEU A 151 14.82 9.51 7.11
C LEU A 151 13.54 9.69 6.29
N GLU A 152 13.29 8.81 5.34
CA GLU A 152 12.07 8.84 4.52
C GLU A 152 10.83 8.64 5.39
N HIS A 153 10.91 7.71 6.35
CA HIS A 153 9.86 7.48 7.32
C HIS A 153 9.59 8.68 8.21
N ASP A 154 10.65 9.33 8.72
CA ASP A 154 10.53 10.52 9.55
C ASP A 154 9.89 11.69 8.79
N LEU A 155 10.26 11.90 7.52
CA LEU A 155 9.64 12.89 6.65
C LEU A 155 8.14 12.60 6.42
N PHE A 156 7.80 11.35 6.14
CA PHE A 156 6.40 10.92 6.01
C PHE A 156 5.61 11.21 7.30
N LEU A 157 6.12 10.83 8.46
CA LEU A 157 5.45 11.10 9.74
C LEU A 157 5.29 12.58 10.03
N ALA A 158 6.29 13.43 9.67
CA ALA A 158 6.18 14.87 9.80
C ALA A 158 5.07 15.43 8.92
N SER A 159 5.03 15.03 7.65
CA SER A 159 3.99 15.42 6.69
C SER A 159 2.58 15.01 7.16
N MET A 160 2.43 13.82 7.72
CA MET A 160 1.14 13.35 8.24
C MET A 160 0.69 14.13 9.49
N ARG A 161 1.61 14.57 10.36
CA ARG A 161 1.29 15.43 11.50
C ARG A 161 0.80 16.80 11.06
N GLU A 162 1.38 17.39 10.01
CA GLU A 162 0.93 18.67 9.43
C GLU A 162 -0.50 18.59 8.88
N ARG A 163 -1.00 17.38 8.59
CA ARG A 163 -2.35 17.08 8.12
C ARG A 163 -3.30 16.65 9.23
N ASP A 164 -2.89 16.84 10.50
CA ASP A 164 -3.66 16.41 11.68
C ASP A 164 -4.03 14.91 11.67
N ALA A 165 -3.27 14.08 10.94
CA ALA A 165 -3.51 12.65 10.91
C ALA A 165 -3.08 12.00 12.23
N LYS A 166 -3.96 11.16 12.79
CA LYS A 166 -3.68 10.44 14.02
C LYS A 166 -2.78 9.23 13.75
N LEU A 167 -1.59 9.21 14.32
CA LEU A 167 -0.75 8.02 14.31
C LEU A 167 -1.36 6.92 15.19
N VAL A 168 -1.70 5.79 14.58
CA VAL A 168 -2.29 4.63 15.27
C VAL A 168 -1.22 3.60 15.63
N LEU A 169 -0.29 3.34 14.73
CA LEU A 169 0.80 2.38 14.92
C LEU A 169 2.04 2.85 14.17
N ASN A 170 3.20 2.67 14.79
CA ASN A 170 4.50 2.87 14.15
C ASN A 170 5.41 1.69 14.53
N VAL A 171 5.76 0.86 13.56
CA VAL A 171 6.50 -0.39 13.79
C VAL A 171 7.67 -0.49 12.83
N ARG A 172 8.86 -0.71 13.40
CA ARG A 172 10.03 -1.08 12.61
C ARG A 172 10.01 -2.58 12.33
N ASN A 173 10.10 -2.94 11.05
CA ASN A 173 10.10 -4.33 10.63
C ASN A 173 11.42 -5.03 10.97
N SER A 174 11.43 -5.84 12.02
CA SER A 174 12.60 -6.60 12.45
C SER A 174 13.03 -7.70 11.46
N LYS A 175 12.17 -8.02 10.48
CA LYS A 175 12.42 -9.02 9.42
C LYS A 175 12.72 -8.37 8.07
N SER A 176 12.86 -7.05 8.03
CA SER A 176 13.23 -6.29 6.84
C SER A 176 14.55 -6.81 6.26
N ARG A 177 14.63 -6.92 4.93
CA ARG A 177 15.85 -7.34 4.22
C ARG A 177 16.62 -6.12 3.77
N ASP A 178 17.86 -6.01 4.18
CA ASP A 178 18.77 -4.96 3.73
C ASP A 178 19.08 -5.10 2.24
N LEU A 179 19.13 -3.98 1.54
CA LEU A 179 19.48 -3.90 0.14
C LEU A 179 20.93 -3.44 -0.01
N PRO A 180 21.77 -4.17 -0.77
CA PRO A 180 23.20 -3.88 -0.87
C PRO A 180 23.53 -2.64 -1.69
N ASP A 181 22.58 -2.11 -2.44
CA ASP A 181 22.73 -0.97 -3.34
C ASP A 181 22.75 0.38 -2.65
N ALA A 182 22.30 0.46 -1.41
CA ALA A 182 22.31 1.71 -0.64
C ALA A 182 22.41 1.45 0.88
N GLU A 183 23.31 2.17 1.54
CA GLU A 183 23.45 2.11 2.99
C GLU A 183 22.14 2.53 3.70
N GLY A 184 21.71 1.73 4.66
CA GLY A 184 20.49 1.99 5.44
C GLY A 184 19.17 1.73 4.71
N LYS A 185 19.23 1.20 3.48
CA LYS A 185 18.04 0.83 2.72
C LYS A 185 17.62 -0.61 3.03
N SER A 186 16.37 -0.80 3.39
CA SER A 186 15.81 -2.13 3.64
C SER A 186 14.37 -2.21 3.13
N VAL A 187 13.99 -3.37 2.63
CA VAL A 187 12.64 -3.59 2.06
C VAL A 187 11.59 -3.58 3.17
N ASP A 188 10.58 -2.73 3.05
CA ASP A 188 9.52 -2.57 4.06
C ASP A 188 10.11 -2.39 5.47
N ARG A 189 11.04 -1.44 5.62
CA ARG A 189 11.78 -1.18 6.87
C ARG A 189 10.87 -0.67 7.99
N TRP A 190 9.85 0.10 7.62
CA TRP A 190 8.78 0.61 8.49
C TRP A 190 7.43 0.28 7.89
#